data_0acf6c30183edabfebb457c0ae47b79f
#
_entry.id   0acf6c30183edabfebb457c0ae47b79f
#
_cell.length_a   1.000
_cell.length_b   1.000
_cell.length_c   1.000
_cell.angle_alpha   90.00
_cell.angle_beta   90.00
_cell.angle_gamma   90.00
#
_symmetry.space_group_name_H-M   'P 1'
#
loop_
_entity.id
_entity.type
_entity.pdbx_description
1 polymer ?
#
loop_
_entity_poly.entity_id
_entity_poly.type
_entity_poly.pdbx_seq_one_letter_code
_entity_poly.pdbx_strand_id
1 'polypeptide(L)'
;MEDEDLKFQRGDLDSVMAAHPHISQWVKDFEAKYGSRPYYYGPLDRDARKIEPLNLIYITKEPIFVHMYRPVDADGSEGQTLWFGLEPQLTDEEENIRRTLIEVLLQEAPSAPSFTTDDEFENILSGMIDRYTVLDTESRASARRQGRVWEVLGMDDKRITVTTEQRDRLRYTIIRDLIRNGPLEPLLSDEMLEDIHSVGLKHVHMDHKVFGMVTSNIRFRERDLLARYLRAMSERIGRPVSDNKPIIDGA
;
A
#
# COMPACT_ATOMS: atom_id res chain seq x y z
N MET A 1 10.91 38.49 -10.83
CA MET A 1 9.46 38.34 -10.65
C MET A 1 9.32 37.26 -9.61
N GLU A 2 9.14 37.73 -8.40
CA GLU A 2 9.39 36.92 -7.18
C GLU A 2 8.26 35.96 -6.90
N ASP A 3 8.64 34.84 -6.32
CA ASP A 3 7.95 33.63 -5.85
C ASP A 3 6.76 33.88 -4.87
N GLU A 4 5.95 34.87 -5.05
CA GLU A 4 4.99 35.35 -4.04
C GLU A 4 3.58 34.74 -4.12
N ASP A 5 3.27 33.90 -5.14
CA ASP A 5 1.87 33.51 -5.39
C ASP A 5 1.55 32.00 -5.22
N LEU A 6 2.47 31.19 -4.78
CA LEU A 6 2.18 29.77 -4.51
C LEU A 6 2.10 29.50 -2.98
N LYS A 7 1.07 30.04 -2.33
CA LYS A 7 0.64 29.58 -1.00
C LYS A 7 -0.02 28.21 -1.09
N PHE A 8 0.62 27.28 -1.78
CA PHE A 8 0.27 25.88 -1.64
C PHE A 8 0.67 25.45 -0.23
N GLN A 9 -0.14 24.66 0.41
CA GLN A 9 0.19 24.02 1.68
C GLN A 9 1.34 23.03 1.45
N ARG A 10 2.57 23.55 1.25
CA ARG A 10 3.78 22.75 1.20
C ARG A 10 3.94 22.12 2.59
N GLY A 11 3.60 20.84 2.69
CA GLY A 11 3.95 20.05 3.86
C GLY A 11 5.46 19.80 3.89
N ASP A 12 5.95 19.42 5.04
CA ASP A 12 7.35 19.05 5.22
C ASP A 12 7.58 17.60 4.73
N LEU A 13 8.16 17.46 3.53
CA LEU A 13 8.50 16.15 2.97
C LEU A 13 9.49 15.40 3.86
N ASP A 14 10.41 16.08 4.51
CA ASP A 14 11.42 15.43 5.36
C ASP A 14 10.77 14.80 6.59
N SER A 15 9.76 15.44 7.18
CA SER A 15 8.95 14.85 8.24
C SER A 15 8.16 13.62 7.78
N VAL A 16 7.58 13.66 6.57
CA VAL A 16 6.90 12.50 5.96
C VAL A 16 7.87 11.36 5.72
N MET A 17 9.05 11.65 5.16
CA MET A 17 10.09 10.65 4.92
C MET A 17 10.62 10.01 6.22
N ALA A 18 10.70 10.77 7.31
CA ALA A 18 11.11 10.27 8.62
C ALA A 18 10.04 9.33 9.23
N ALA A 19 8.77 9.65 9.05
CA ALA A 19 7.66 8.84 9.55
C ALA A 19 7.38 7.59 8.68
N HIS A 20 7.69 7.66 7.38
CA HIS A 20 7.35 6.63 6.39
C HIS A 20 8.58 6.17 5.60
N PRO A 21 9.29 5.11 6.04
CA PRO A 21 10.51 4.63 5.39
C PRO A 21 10.36 4.30 3.89
N HIS A 22 9.19 3.80 3.47
CA HIS A 22 8.91 3.50 2.07
C HIS A 22 8.85 4.77 1.20
N ILE A 23 8.39 5.90 1.75
CA ILE A 23 8.42 7.19 1.06
C ILE A 23 9.86 7.70 0.97
N SER A 24 10.64 7.55 2.05
CA SER A 24 12.07 7.91 2.05
C SER A 24 12.84 7.16 0.97
N GLN A 25 12.62 5.85 0.84
CA GLN A 25 13.26 5.04 -0.19
C GLN A 25 12.82 5.47 -1.60
N TRP A 26 11.51 5.63 -1.80
CA TRP A 26 10.97 6.07 -3.09
C TRP A 26 11.55 7.41 -3.55
N VAL A 27 11.57 8.41 -2.67
CA VAL A 27 12.09 9.76 -3.00
C VAL A 27 13.56 9.69 -3.40
N LYS A 28 14.39 8.93 -2.68
CA LYS A 28 15.81 8.74 -3.00
C LYS A 28 16.00 8.08 -4.37
N ASP A 29 15.25 7.02 -4.65
CA ASP A 29 15.33 6.29 -5.92
C ASP A 29 14.83 7.14 -7.08
N PHE A 30 13.76 7.91 -6.85
CA PHE A 30 13.20 8.83 -7.84
C PHE A 30 14.18 9.97 -8.16
N GLU A 31 14.72 10.63 -7.14
CA GLU A 31 15.69 11.70 -7.29
C GLU A 31 16.97 11.23 -8.01
N ALA A 32 17.45 10.03 -7.66
CA ALA A 32 18.60 9.41 -8.35
C ALA A 32 18.32 9.14 -9.84
N LYS A 33 17.07 8.77 -10.18
CA LYS A 33 16.67 8.42 -11.55
C LYS A 33 16.34 9.63 -12.42
N TYR A 34 15.65 10.62 -11.87
CA TYR A 34 15.08 11.74 -12.62
C TYR A 34 15.75 13.09 -12.31
N GLY A 35 16.65 13.14 -11.32
CA GLY A 35 17.39 14.36 -10.94
C GLY A 35 16.51 15.45 -10.31
N SER A 36 15.30 15.11 -9.89
CA SER A 36 14.31 16.06 -9.37
C SER A 36 13.66 15.51 -8.11
N ARG A 37 13.60 16.34 -7.06
CA ARG A 37 12.97 16.00 -5.79
C ARG A 37 11.50 16.39 -5.81
N PRO A 38 10.56 15.49 -5.43
CA PRO A 38 9.14 15.85 -5.35
C PRO A 38 8.84 16.82 -4.21
N TYR A 39 7.72 17.55 -4.34
CA TYR A 39 7.14 18.32 -3.24
C TYR A 39 6.15 17.45 -2.47
N TYR A 40 6.06 17.62 -1.15
CA TYR A 40 4.92 17.13 -0.41
C TYR A 40 3.82 18.20 -0.44
N TYR A 41 2.67 17.79 -0.97
CA TYR A 41 1.46 18.59 -1.01
C TYR A 41 0.50 18.01 0.02
N GLY A 42 -0.05 18.79 0.91
CA GLY A 42 -1.01 18.30 1.91
C GLY A 42 -2.27 17.71 1.26
N PRO A 43 -3.46 17.92 1.79
CA PRO A 43 -4.69 17.50 1.12
C PRO A 43 -4.79 18.14 -0.26
N LEU A 44 -4.92 17.29 -1.29
CA LEU A 44 -4.93 17.74 -2.67
C LEU A 44 -6.18 18.54 -2.97
N ASP A 45 -6.01 19.69 -3.61
CA ASP A 45 -7.09 20.56 -4.06
C ASP A 45 -6.97 20.90 -5.55
N ARG A 46 -7.91 21.67 -6.07
CA ARG A 46 -7.94 22.06 -7.50
C ARG A 46 -6.79 23.00 -7.89
N ASP A 47 -6.20 23.70 -6.95
CA ASP A 47 -5.10 24.63 -7.22
C ASP A 47 -3.80 23.90 -7.54
N ALA A 48 -3.66 22.64 -7.13
CA ALA A 48 -2.55 21.79 -7.51
C ALA A 48 -2.38 21.63 -9.03
N ARG A 49 -3.43 21.88 -9.83
CA ARG A 49 -3.33 21.90 -11.30
C ARG A 49 -2.36 22.95 -11.84
N LYS A 50 -2.08 23.99 -11.07
CA LYS A 50 -1.19 25.09 -11.45
C LYS A 50 0.28 24.81 -11.15
N ILE A 51 0.59 23.68 -10.53
CA ILE A 51 1.95 23.32 -10.18
C ILE A 51 2.68 22.83 -11.42
N GLU A 52 3.71 23.58 -11.83
CA GLU A 52 4.60 23.24 -12.92
C GLU A 52 6.05 23.50 -12.51
N PRO A 53 6.96 22.56 -12.76
CA PRO A 53 6.71 21.21 -13.26
C PRO A 53 5.94 20.34 -12.26
N LEU A 54 5.07 19.45 -12.77
CA LEU A 54 4.31 18.54 -11.93
C LEU A 54 5.22 17.43 -11.35
N ASN A 55 5.50 17.52 -10.07
CA ASN A 55 6.32 16.56 -9.31
C ASN A 55 5.96 16.65 -7.82
N LEU A 56 4.82 16.06 -7.42
CA LEU A 56 4.30 16.20 -6.08
C LEU A 56 3.83 14.86 -5.47
N ILE A 57 3.99 14.74 -4.16
CA ILE A 57 3.48 13.63 -3.36
C ILE A 57 2.35 14.15 -2.47
N TYR A 58 1.26 13.41 -2.38
CA TYR A 58 0.16 13.65 -1.44
C TYR A 58 -0.27 12.37 -0.74
N ILE A 59 -0.91 12.51 0.41
CA ILE A 59 -1.47 11.39 1.16
C ILE A 59 -2.91 11.11 0.71
N THR A 60 -3.25 9.84 0.54
CA THR A 60 -4.63 9.40 0.32
C THR A 60 -5.23 8.83 1.60
N LYS A 61 -4.68 7.74 2.09
CA LYS A 61 -5.04 7.06 3.34
C LYS A 61 -3.79 6.43 3.93
N GLU A 62 -3.41 6.80 5.14
CA GLU A 62 -2.22 6.24 5.77
C GLU A 62 -2.24 4.70 5.77
N PRO A 63 -1.16 4.03 5.39
CA PRO A 63 0.16 4.56 4.99
C PRO A 63 0.36 4.75 3.47
N ILE A 64 -0.72 4.98 2.71
CA ILE A 64 -0.71 5.08 1.25
C ILE A 64 -0.54 6.53 0.82
N PHE A 65 0.42 6.77 -0.05
CA PHE A 65 0.67 8.06 -0.69
C PHE A 65 0.61 7.91 -2.20
N VAL A 66 0.47 9.03 -2.87
CA VAL A 66 0.51 9.10 -4.33
C VAL A 66 1.55 10.11 -4.76
N HIS A 67 2.37 9.73 -5.73
CA HIS A 67 3.28 10.63 -6.39
C HIS A 67 2.80 10.90 -7.81
N MET A 68 2.46 12.15 -8.08
CA MET A 68 2.11 12.66 -9.40
C MET A 68 3.35 13.25 -10.07
N TYR A 69 3.63 12.79 -11.27
CA TYR A 69 4.79 13.25 -12.03
C TYR A 69 4.47 13.38 -13.51
N ARG A 70 4.90 14.49 -14.11
CA ARG A 70 4.87 14.69 -15.55
C ARG A 70 6.30 14.91 -16.04
N PRO A 71 6.87 13.98 -16.82
CA PRO A 71 8.16 14.16 -17.40
C PRO A 71 8.12 15.30 -18.44
N VAL A 72 9.18 16.09 -18.47
CA VAL A 72 9.40 17.12 -19.50
C VAL A 72 10.64 16.73 -20.27
N ASP A 73 10.52 16.58 -21.59
CA ASP A 73 11.61 16.23 -22.47
C ASP A 73 12.58 17.40 -22.68
N ALA A 74 13.75 17.12 -23.26
CA ALA A 74 14.78 18.13 -23.48
C ALA A 74 14.35 19.29 -24.43
N ASP A 75 13.34 19.07 -25.25
CA ASP A 75 12.74 20.09 -26.14
C ASP A 75 11.59 20.87 -25.46
N GLY A 76 11.32 20.58 -24.17
CA GLY A 76 10.24 21.21 -23.41
C GLY A 76 8.86 20.59 -23.64
N SER A 77 8.73 19.51 -24.40
CA SER A 77 7.48 18.79 -24.56
C SER A 77 7.10 18.04 -23.28
N GLU A 78 5.83 18.11 -22.90
CA GLU A 78 5.29 17.42 -21.76
C GLU A 78 4.92 15.98 -22.13
N GLY A 79 5.40 15.03 -21.33
CA GLY A 79 5.02 13.64 -21.42
C GLY A 79 3.67 13.36 -20.75
N GLN A 80 3.26 12.09 -20.77
CA GLN A 80 2.06 11.65 -20.09
C GLN A 80 2.18 11.80 -18.58
N THR A 81 1.13 12.27 -17.92
CA THR A 81 1.07 12.33 -16.45
C THR A 81 1.06 10.93 -15.84
N LEU A 82 2.00 10.69 -14.94
CA LEU A 82 2.19 9.43 -14.25
C LEU A 82 1.65 9.53 -12.82
N TRP A 83 0.95 8.51 -12.40
CA TRP A 83 0.45 8.30 -11.06
C TRP A 83 1.17 7.09 -10.44
N PHE A 84 1.85 7.30 -9.34
CA PHE A 84 2.56 6.24 -8.61
C PHE A 84 1.91 6.04 -7.25
N GLY A 85 1.23 4.91 -7.06
CA GLY A 85 0.81 4.48 -5.73
C GLY A 85 2.01 4.03 -4.91
N LEU A 86 2.19 4.66 -3.76
CA LEU A 86 3.29 4.41 -2.83
C LEU A 86 2.73 3.79 -1.56
N GLU A 87 3.03 2.52 -1.37
CA GLU A 87 2.61 1.75 -0.20
C GLU A 87 3.79 0.95 0.36
N PRO A 88 3.76 0.54 1.64
CA PRO A 88 4.78 -0.33 2.20
C PRO A 88 4.92 -1.61 1.37
N GLN A 89 6.14 -1.91 0.93
CA GLN A 89 6.47 -3.11 0.17
C GLN A 89 7.27 -4.08 1.03
N LEU A 90 7.02 -5.37 0.86
CA LEU A 90 7.82 -6.42 1.48
C LEU A 90 9.07 -6.70 0.64
N THR A 91 10.17 -6.99 1.32
CA THR A 91 11.34 -7.60 0.69
C THR A 91 11.08 -9.09 0.41
N ASP A 92 11.94 -9.73 -0.39
CA ASP A 92 11.83 -11.18 -0.66
C ASP A 92 11.91 -12.02 0.63
N GLU A 93 12.72 -11.59 1.59
CA GLU A 93 12.81 -12.22 2.90
C GLU A 93 11.51 -12.07 3.69
N GLU A 94 10.95 -10.86 3.73
CA GLU A 94 9.68 -10.58 4.41
C GLU A 94 8.50 -11.28 3.75
N GLU A 95 8.55 -11.52 2.45
CA GLU A 95 7.53 -12.29 1.73
C GLU A 95 7.54 -13.77 2.18
N ASN A 96 8.70 -14.33 2.49
CA ASN A 96 8.79 -15.66 3.08
C ASN A 96 8.23 -15.67 4.52
N ILE A 97 8.54 -14.63 5.31
CA ILE A 97 7.96 -14.46 6.66
C ILE A 97 6.44 -14.35 6.56
N ARG A 98 5.92 -13.54 5.61
CA ARG A 98 4.48 -13.40 5.37
C ARG A 98 3.79 -14.73 5.11
N ARG A 99 4.37 -15.58 4.25
CA ARG A 99 3.81 -16.92 3.96
C ARG A 99 3.72 -17.77 5.21
N THR A 100 4.81 -17.87 5.96
CA THR A 100 4.85 -18.64 7.22
C THR A 100 3.82 -18.09 8.22
N LEU A 101 3.74 -16.75 8.35
CA LEU A 101 2.80 -16.12 9.25
C LEU A 101 1.34 -16.41 8.85
N ILE A 102 1.02 -16.34 7.56
CA ILE A 102 -0.33 -16.70 7.05
C ILE A 102 -0.67 -18.16 7.36
N GLU A 103 0.27 -19.11 7.20
CA GLU A 103 0.05 -20.51 7.56
C GLU A 103 -0.30 -20.67 9.04
N VAL A 104 0.43 -19.98 9.93
CA VAL A 104 0.13 -19.97 11.37
C VAL A 104 -1.24 -19.35 11.64
N LEU A 105 -1.55 -18.21 11.04
CA LEU A 105 -2.85 -17.53 11.22
C LEU A 105 -4.01 -18.42 10.75
N LEU A 106 -3.87 -19.14 9.65
CA LEU A 106 -4.88 -20.08 9.15
C LEU A 106 -5.08 -21.28 10.10
N GLN A 107 -4.02 -21.80 10.70
CA GLN A 107 -4.12 -22.88 11.69
C GLN A 107 -4.85 -22.45 12.95
N GLU A 108 -4.69 -21.20 13.35
CA GLU A 108 -5.29 -20.65 14.57
C GLU A 108 -6.68 -20.01 14.32
N ALA A 109 -7.06 -19.79 13.07
CA ALA A 109 -8.35 -19.19 12.69
C ALA A 109 -9.58 -19.84 13.33
N PRO A 110 -9.66 -21.21 13.50
CA PRO A 110 -10.80 -21.84 14.17
C PRO A 110 -10.99 -21.44 15.64
N SER A 111 -9.91 -20.92 16.28
CA SER A 111 -9.92 -20.46 17.67
C SER A 111 -10.15 -18.96 17.80
N ALA A 112 -10.22 -18.24 16.67
CA ALA A 112 -10.44 -16.80 16.65
C ALA A 112 -11.90 -16.45 17.05
N PRO A 113 -12.12 -15.28 17.65
CA PRO A 113 -13.47 -14.77 17.89
C PRO A 113 -14.25 -14.63 16.59
N SER A 114 -15.58 -14.78 16.66
CA SER A 114 -16.46 -14.43 15.55
C SER A 114 -16.47 -12.92 15.32
N PHE A 115 -16.63 -12.51 14.08
CA PHE A 115 -16.71 -11.10 13.68
C PHE A 115 -17.90 -10.90 12.73
N THR A 116 -18.37 -9.66 12.65
CA THR A 116 -19.52 -9.25 11.82
C THR A 116 -19.13 -8.11 10.86
N THR A 117 -18.06 -7.39 11.16
CA THR A 117 -17.56 -6.26 10.34
C THR A 117 -16.10 -6.46 9.96
N ASP A 118 -15.69 -5.81 8.87
CA ASP A 118 -14.29 -5.80 8.42
C ASP A 118 -13.36 -5.19 9.48
N ASP A 119 -13.83 -4.16 10.21
CA ASP A 119 -13.05 -3.52 11.28
C ASP A 119 -12.80 -4.48 12.45
N GLU A 120 -13.81 -5.26 12.85
CA GLU A 120 -13.65 -6.30 13.87
C GLU A 120 -12.66 -7.37 13.40
N PHE A 121 -12.74 -7.78 12.14
CA PHE A 121 -11.80 -8.74 11.57
C PHE A 121 -10.37 -8.18 11.51
N GLU A 122 -10.20 -6.92 11.12
CA GLU A 122 -8.90 -6.23 11.10
C GLU A 122 -8.27 -6.20 12.51
N ASN A 123 -9.06 -5.90 13.53
CA ASN A 123 -8.60 -5.90 14.93
C ASN A 123 -8.18 -7.30 15.41
N ILE A 124 -8.97 -8.32 15.10
CA ILE A 124 -8.64 -9.71 15.43
C ILE A 124 -7.35 -10.13 14.74
N LEU A 125 -7.25 -9.88 13.44
CA LEU A 125 -6.09 -10.24 12.63
C LEU A 125 -4.82 -9.53 13.11
N SER A 126 -4.93 -8.24 13.44
CA SER A 126 -3.82 -7.46 14.01
C SER A 126 -3.37 -8.04 15.35
N GLY A 127 -4.29 -8.39 16.24
CA GLY A 127 -3.99 -9.05 17.51
C GLY A 127 -3.35 -10.43 17.33
N MET A 128 -3.74 -11.19 16.32
CA MET A 128 -3.10 -12.47 15.99
C MET A 128 -1.68 -12.25 15.47
N ILE A 129 -1.46 -11.29 14.58
CA ILE A 129 -0.12 -10.94 14.08
C ILE A 129 0.79 -10.56 15.26
N ASP A 130 0.32 -9.74 16.20
CA ASP A 130 1.10 -9.37 17.39
C ASP A 130 1.42 -10.57 18.28
N ARG A 131 0.49 -11.53 18.41
CA ARG A 131 0.69 -12.75 19.19
C ARG A 131 1.77 -13.65 18.59
N TYR A 132 1.81 -13.78 17.25
CA TYR A 132 2.72 -14.70 16.56
C TYR A 132 3.99 -14.03 16.04
N THR A 133 4.20 -12.75 16.34
CA THR A 133 5.47 -12.05 16.09
C THR A 133 6.08 -11.57 17.39
N VAL A 134 7.41 -11.64 17.51
CA VAL A 134 8.20 -11.13 18.63
C VAL A 134 9.17 -10.09 18.11
N LEU A 135 9.20 -8.91 18.74
CA LEU A 135 10.18 -7.90 18.36
C LEU A 135 11.60 -8.33 18.75
N ASP A 136 12.56 -8.10 17.86
CA ASP A 136 13.97 -8.47 18.08
C ASP A 136 14.52 -7.91 19.40
N THR A 137 14.12 -6.70 19.80
CA THR A 137 14.47 -6.09 21.08
C THR A 137 13.94 -6.87 22.30
N GLU A 138 12.74 -7.43 22.18
CA GLU A 138 12.10 -8.23 23.24
C GLU A 138 12.69 -9.64 23.27
N SER A 139 13.00 -10.21 22.11
CA SER A 139 13.65 -11.53 22.00
C SER A 139 15.01 -11.55 22.70
N ARG A 140 15.84 -10.53 22.49
CA ARG A 140 17.14 -10.41 23.17
C ARG A 140 17.02 -10.21 24.67
N ALA A 141 15.99 -9.48 25.13
CA ALA A 141 15.73 -9.28 26.56
C ALA A 141 15.19 -10.56 27.23
N SER A 142 14.33 -11.32 26.55
CA SER A 142 13.77 -12.56 27.07
C SER A 142 14.78 -13.73 27.03
N ALA A 143 15.60 -13.82 25.97
CA ALA A 143 16.67 -14.83 25.90
C ALA A 143 17.70 -14.69 27.05
N ARG A 144 17.95 -13.46 27.52
CA ARG A 144 18.80 -13.24 28.71
C ARG A 144 18.12 -13.66 30.02
N ARG A 145 16.79 -13.63 30.12
CA ARG A 145 16.03 -13.97 31.33
C ARG A 145 15.58 -15.43 31.39
N GLN A 146 15.42 -16.11 30.26
CA GLN A 146 14.71 -17.40 30.14
C GLN A 146 15.54 -18.54 29.56
N GLY A 147 16.85 -18.38 29.48
CA GLY A 147 17.73 -19.42 28.97
C GLY A 147 17.62 -20.74 29.76
N ARG A 148 16.56 -21.47 29.59
CA ARG A 148 16.34 -22.89 29.86
C ARG A 148 14.91 -23.35 30.19
N VAL A 149 13.96 -22.42 30.44
CA VAL A 149 12.62 -22.84 30.94
C VAL A 149 11.68 -23.26 29.84
N TRP A 150 11.82 -22.72 28.64
CA TRP A 150 10.89 -22.97 27.52
C TRP A 150 11.16 -24.28 26.75
N GLU A 151 12.43 -24.66 26.66
CA GLU A 151 12.82 -25.96 26.07
C GLU A 151 12.28 -27.17 26.87
N VAL A 152 12.04 -26.97 28.17
CA VAL A 152 11.55 -28.00 29.08
C VAL A 152 10.01 -28.14 29.01
N LEU A 153 9.27 -27.12 28.56
CA LEU A 153 7.80 -27.13 28.55
C LEU A 153 7.19 -27.63 27.25
N GLY A 154 8.00 -27.97 26.21
CA GLY A 154 7.47 -28.50 24.95
C GLY A 154 6.50 -27.54 24.23
N MET A 155 6.53 -26.27 24.56
CA MET A 155 5.77 -25.25 23.84
C MET A 155 6.53 -24.92 22.55
N ASP A 156 6.03 -25.46 21.46
CA ASP A 156 6.45 -25.13 20.10
C ASP A 156 6.22 -23.63 19.89
N ASP A 157 7.29 -22.85 20.00
CA ASP A 157 7.19 -21.39 19.92
C ASP A 157 7.03 -21.00 18.43
N LYS A 158 5.78 -21.04 17.95
CA LYS A 158 5.40 -20.67 16.58
C LYS A 158 5.63 -19.19 16.26
N ARG A 159 6.26 -18.43 17.18
CA ARG A 159 6.47 -17.00 17.03
C ARG A 159 7.67 -16.68 16.16
N ILE A 160 7.51 -15.70 15.30
CA ILE A 160 8.50 -15.23 14.34
C ILE A 160 9.14 -13.96 14.85
N THR A 161 10.46 -13.91 14.93
CA THR A 161 11.19 -12.70 15.34
C THR A 161 11.25 -11.72 14.17
N VAL A 162 10.81 -10.48 14.40
CA VAL A 162 10.77 -9.39 13.43
C VAL A 162 11.19 -8.06 14.06
N THR A 163 11.61 -7.10 13.25
CA THR A 163 11.74 -5.71 13.70
C THR A 163 10.36 -5.03 13.75
N THR A 164 10.25 -3.88 14.40
CA THR A 164 9.01 -3.09 14.40
C THR A 164 8.57 -2.73 12.98
N GLU A 165 9.49 -2.25 12.15
CA GLU A 165 9.21 -1.88 10.76
C GLU A 165 8.76 -3.09 9.92
N GLN A 166 9.37 -4.26 10.11
CA GLN A 166 8.95 -5.49 9.44
C GLN A 166 7.54 -5.90 9.85
N ARG A 167 7.23 -5.84 11.15
CA ARG A 167 5.88 -6.14 11.65
C ARG A 167 4.84 -5.23 11.05
N ASP A 168 5.12 -3.93 10.94
CA ASP A 168 4.19 -2.95 10.40
C ASP A 168 3.96 -3.19 8.89
N ARG A 169 5.01 -3.48 8.11
CA ARG A 169 4.87 -3.85 6.70
C ARG A 169 4.11 -5.16 6.50
N LEU A 170 4.39 -6.18 7.31
CA LEU A 170 3.67 -7.45 7.30
C LEU A 170 2.20 -7.26 7.63
N ARG A 171 1.90 -6.52 8.70
CA ARG A 171 0.53 -6.20 9.11
C ARG A 171 -0.22 -5.49 7.99
N TYR A 172 0.34 -4.42 7.45
CA TYR A 172 -0.25 -3.69 6.35
C TYR A 172 -0.57 -4.61 5.17
N THR A 173 0.41 -5.39 4.71
CA THR A 173 0.26 -6.25 3.52
C THR A 173 -0.77 -7.36 3.75
N ILE A 174 -0.76 -8.00 4.92
CA ILE A 174 -1.71 -9.07 5.25
C ILE A 174 -3.14 -8.52 5.32
N ILE A 175 -3.35 -7.39 6.00
CA ILE A 175 -4.67 -6.75 6.11
C ILE A 175 -5.14 -6.28 4.72
N ARG A 176 -4.27 -5.64 3.93
CA ARG A 176 -4.57 -5.21 2.57
C ARG A 176 -5.05 -6.38 1.70
N ASP A 177 -4.34 -7.53 1.77
CA ASP A 177 -4.61 -8.67 0.89
C ASP A 177 -5.81 -9.51 1.34
N LEU A 178 -6.07 -9.63 2.66
CA LEU A 178 -7.14 -10.47 3.20
C LEU A 178 -8.46 -9.72 3.42
N ILE A 179 -8.41 -8.44 3.77
CA ILE A 179 -9.59 -7.67 4.17
C ILE A 179 -9.92 -6.59 3.13
N ARG A 180 -8.90 -5.90 2.61
CA ARG A 180 -9.07 -4.77 1.70
C ARG A 180 -9.00 -5.21 0.23
N ASN A 181 -8.56 -4.33 -0.64
CA ASN A 181 -8.62 -4.54 -2.09
C ASN A 181 -7.31 -5.08 -2.70
N GLY A 182 -6.41 -5.62 -1.87
CA GLY A 182 -5.12 -6.15 -2.35
C GLY A 182 -4.32 -5.09 -3.12
N PRO A 183 -3.71 -5.44 -4.27
CA PRO A 183 -2.92 -4.52 -5.07
C PRO A 183 -3.69 -3.32 -5.64
N LEU A 184 -5.02 -3.35 -5.61
CA LEU A 184 -5.86 -2.23 -6.03
C LEU A 184 -6.14 -1.23 -4.90
N GLU A 185 -5.74 -1.53 -3.67
CA GLU A 185 -5.99 -0.66 -2.52
C GLU A 185 -5.47 0.77 -2.73
N PRO A 186 -4.28 1.03 -3.28
CA PRO A 186 -3.84 2.41 -3.54
C PRO A 186 -4.75 3.18 -4.51
N LEU A 187 -5.29 2.51 -5.52
CA LEU A 187 -6.23 3.13 -6.47
C LEU A 187 -7.57 3.47 -5.83
N LEU A 188 -8.11 2.51 -5.06
CA LEU A 188 -9.43 2.64 -4.45
C LEU A 188 -9.43 3.52 -3.20
N SER A 189 -8.24 3.80 -2.65
CA SER A 189 -8.05 4.73 -1.53
C SER A 189 -7.88 6.18 -1.97
N ASP A 190 -7.71 6.43 -3.27
CA ASP A 190 -7.51 7.77 -3.80
C ASP A 190 -8.86 8.39 -4.20
N GLU A 191 -9.41 9.24 -3.35
CA GLU A 191 -10.66 9.96 -3.60
C GLU A 191 -10.59 10.94 -4.77
N MET A 192 -9.37 11.21 -5.28
CA MET A 192 -9.16 12.06 -6.45
C MET A 192 -9.36 11.32 -7.77
N LEU A 193 -9.49 9.99 -7.76
CA LEU A 193 -9.80 9.20 -8.94
C LEU A 193 -11.33 9.12 -9.14
N GLU A 194 -11.77 9.31 -10.38
CA GLU A 194 -13.18 9.19 -10.79
C GLU A 194 -13.43 7.88 -11.49
N ASP A 195 -12.66 7.57 -12.52
CA ASP A 195 -12.79 6.36 -13.30
C ASP A 195 -11.45 5.61 -13.39
N ILE A 196 -11.50 4.29 -13.29
CA ILE A 196 -10.33 3.40 -13.38
C ILE A 196 -10.51 2.47 -14.57
N HIS A 197 -9.64 2.62 -15.58
CA HIS A 197 -9.68 1.86 -16.81
C HIS A 197 -8.54 0.85 -16.88
N SER A 198 -8.87 -0.44 -16.79
CA SER A 198 -7.90 -1.52 -16.95
C SER A 198 -8.18 -2.29 -18.24
N VAL A 199 -7.25 -2.27 -19.18
CA VAL A 199 -7.33 -3.02 -20.44
C VAL A 199 -6.37 -4.20 -20.38
N GLY A 200 -6.88 -5.34 -19.93
CA GLY A 200 -6.12 -6.58 -19.78
C GLY A 200 -4.96 -6.42 -18.77
N LEU A 201 -3.76 -6.84 -19.15
CA LEU A 201 -2.57 -6.83 -18.30
C LEU A 201 -1.68 -5.58 -18.48
N LYS A 202 -2.19 -4.57 -19.19
CA LYS A 202 -1.46 -3.33 -19.43
C LYS A 202 -1.50 -2.40 -18.22
N HIS A 203 -0.97 -1.21 -18.39
CA HIS A 203 -1.10 -0.15 -17.38
C HIS A 203 -2.57 0.17 -17.14
N VAL A 204 -2.88 0.47 -15.90
CA VAL A 204 -4.17 1.03 -15.51
C VAL A 204 -4.14 2.53 -15.80
N HIS A 205 -5.12 3.01 -16.54
CA HIS A 205 -5.35 4.43 -16.79
C HIS A 205 -6.49 4.91 -15.91
N MET A 206 -6.44 6.14 -15.46
CA MET A 206 -7.45 6.69 -14.57
C MET A 206 -7.77 8.12 -14.95
N ASP A 207 -9.01 8.53 -14.69
CA ASP A 207 -9.41 9.94 -14.73
C ASP A 207 -9.27 10.54 -13.33
N HIS A 208 -8.36 11.51 -13.20
CA HIS A 208 -8.06 12.19 -11.96
C HIS A 208 -8.71 13.58 -11.93
N LYS A 209 -9.47 13.91 -10.88
CA LYS A 209 -10.23 15.17 -10.73
C LYS A 209 -9.43 16.45 -11.00
N VAL A 210 -8.14 16.42 -10.65
CA VAL A 210 -7.27 17.59 -10.79
C VAL A 210 -6.44 17.54 -12.08
N PHE A 211 -5.87 16.39 -12.43
CA PHE A 211 -4.86 16.26 -13.48
C PHE A 211 -5.39 15.63 -14.79
N GLY A 212 -6.67 15.24 -14.83
CA GLY A 212 -7.25 14.57 -15.99
C GLY A 212 -6.74 13.14 -16.14
N MET A 213 -6.58 12.68 -17.37
CA MET A 213 -6.15 11.30 -17.62
C MET A 213 -4.70 11.06 -17.18
N VAL A 214 -4.50 10.06 -16.34
CA VAL A 214 -3.20 9.67 -15.80
C VAL A 214 -2.95 8.18 -15.99
N THR A 215 -1.69 7.78 -15.94
CA THR A 215 -1.27 6.38 -16.07
C THR A 215 -0.61 5.90 -14.79
N SER A 216 -1.11 4.78 -14.27
CA SER A 216 -0.62 4.15 -13.04
C SER A 216 0.66 3.34 -13.26
N ASN A 217 1.47 3.20 -12.19
CA ASN A 217 2.55 2.21 -12.12
C ASN A 217 2.04 0.79 -11.83
N ILE A 218 0.76 0.64 -11.48
CA ILE A 218 0.16 -0.66 -11.17
C ILE A 218 -0.02 -1.47 -12.46
N ARG A 219 0.44 -2.72 -12.42
CA ARG A 219 0.30 -3.68 -13.53
C ARG A 219 -0.03 -5.05 -12.97
N PHE A 220 -0.96 -5.71 -13.61
CA PHE A 220 -1.19 -7.12 -13.37
C PHE A 220 -0.28 -7.95 -14.29
N ARG A 221 0.57 -8.79 -13.70
CA ARG A 221 1.49 -9.64 -14.46
C ARG A 221 0.81 -10.92 -14.94
N GLU A 222 -0.23 -11.36 -14.26
CA GLU A 222 -0.93 -12.60 -14.51
C GLU A 222 -2.43 -12.36 -14.66
N ARG A 223 -3.01 -12.98 -15.69
CA ARG A 223 -4.45 -12.89 -15.96
C ARG A 223 -5.28 -13.50 -14.83
N ASP A 224 -4.82 -14.62 -14.27
CA ASP A 224 -5.53 -15.32 -13.21
C ASP A 224 -5.54 -14.53 -11.90
N LEU A 225 -4.48 -13.77 -11.64
CA LEU A 225 -4.41 -12.88 -10.48
C LEU A 225 -5.44 -11.74 -10.63
N LEU A 226 -5.46 -11.07 -11.77
CA LEU A 226 -6.47 -10.04 -12.08
C LEU A 226 -7.88 -10.60 -11.94
N ALA A 227 -8.15 -11.77 -12.55
CA ALA A 227 -9.46 -12.41 -12.50
C ALA A 227 -9.90 -12.72 -11.05
N ARG A 228 -9.00 -13.18 -10.18
CA ARG A 228 -9.30 -13.41 -8.77
C ARG A 228 -9.70 -12.13 -8.05
N TYR A 229 -8.96 -11.04 -8.25
CA TYR A 229 -9.30 -9.76 -7.63
C TYR A 229 -10.64 -9.22 -8.12
N LEU A 230 -10.91 -9.27 -9.42
CA LEU A 230 -12.18 -8.82 -9.97
C LEU A 230 -13.37 -9.66 -9.45
N ARG A 231 -13.20 -10.97 -9.31
CA ARG A 231 -14.23 -11.83 -8.68
C ARG A 231 -14.45 -11.44 -7.22
N ALA A 232 -13.40 -11.32 -6.42
CA ALA A 232 -13.51 -10.93 -5.01
C ALA A 232 -14.21 -9.57 -4.85
N MET A 233 -13.88 -8.58 -5.68
CA MET A 233 -14.56 -7.29 -5.68
C MET A 233 -16.04 -7.42 -6.05
N SER A 234 -16.36 -8.22 -7.08
CA SER A 234 -17.75 -8.44 -7.52
C SER A 234 -18.60 -9.13 -6.44
N GLU A 235 -18.00 -10.04 -5.69
CA GLU A 235 -18.65 -10.71 -4.55
C GLU A 235 -18.92 -9.73 -3.41
N ARG A 236 -17.96 -8.84 -3.10
CA ARG A 236 -18.13 -7.81 -2.05
C ARG A 236 -19.28 -6.84 -2.35
N ILE A 237 -19.48 -6.46 -3.61
CA ILE A 237 -20.62 -5.61 -4.01
C ILE A 237 -21.93 -6.42 -4.19
N GLY A 238 -21.94 -7.71 -3.84
CA GLY A 238 -23.11 -8.57 -3.95
C GLY A 238 -23.52 -8.92 -5.39
N ARG A 239 -22.65 -8.72 -6.37
CA ARG A 239 -22.90 -8.97 -7.80
C ARG A 239 -21.81 -9.85 -8.40
N PRO A 240 -21.73 -11.15 -8.06
CA PRO A 240 -20.64 -12.01 -8.47
C PRO A 240 -20.61 -12.18 -10.00
N VAL A 241 -19.41 -12.02 -10.58
CA VAL A 241 -19.14 -12.36 -11.99
C VAL A 241 -18.89 -13.85 -12.16
N SER A 242 -19.35 -14.39 -13.28
CA SER A 242 -19.06 -15.76 -13.68
C SER A 242 -18.79 -15.81 -15.18
N ASP A 243 -18.27 -16.93 -15.66
CA ASP A 243 -18.02 -17.13 -17.11
C ASP A 243 -19.30 -16.99 -17.94
N ASN A 244 -20.47 -17.28 -17.36
CA ASN A 244 -21.77 -17.12 -17.97
C ASN A 244 -22.36 -15.70 -17.83
N LYS A 245 -21.85 -14.89 -16.91
CA LYS A 245 -22.24 -13.50 -16.66
C LYS A 245 -21.00 -12.65 -16.41
N PRO A 246 -20.25 -12.34 -17.47
CA PRO A 246 -18.95 -11.66 -17.33
C PRO A 246 -19.04 -10.15 -17.15
N ILE A 247 -20.22 -9.55 -17.34
CA ILE A 247 -20.43 -8.10 -17.25
C ILE A 247 -21.32 -7.81 -16.05
N ILE A 248 -20.89 -6.87 -15.21
CA ILE A 248 -21.68 -6.30 -14.13
C ILE A 248 -21.57 -4.77 -14.17
N ASP A 249 -22.70 -4.13 -13.93
CA ASP A 249 -22.76 -2.71 -13.60
C ASP A 249 -22.81 -2.59 -12.09
N GLY A 250 -21.76 -2.00 -11.53
CA GLY A 250 -21.68 -1.63 -10.12
C GLY A 250 -22.24 -0.22 -9.97
N ALA A 251 -23.45 -0.07 -9.48
CA ALA A 251 -23.98 1.20 -9.00
C ALA A 251 -24.12 1.12 -7.48
#